data_1b5f91a608369d6cb871b2244ab9dcc2
#
_entry.id   1b5f91a608369d6cb871b2244ab9dcc2
#
_cell.length_a   1.000
_cell.length_b   1.000
_cell.length_c   1.000
_cell.angle_alpha   90.00
_cell.angle_beta   90.00
_cell.angle_gamma   90.00
#
_symmetry.space_group_name_H-M   'P 1'
#
loop_
_entity.id
_entity.type
_entity.pdbx_description
1 polymer ?
#
loop_
_entity_poly.entity_id
_entity_poly.type
_entity_poly.pdbx_seq_one_letter_code
_entity_poly.pdbx_strand_id
1 'polypeptide(L)'
;MTSAHTIGLFRGPEITPWLDDVARLRVAVFRDWPYLYEGDADYERDYLGAYARSAESVFVLAMEKGEVIGASTGLPLADDTEAFRRPFVDGAIDPEDVFYFGESVLLPAYRGCGIGHAFFDHREAHARALGRFAWTAFCAVDRADDDPRRPVDHRGNEVFWRKRGYERRPGMTMRLPWSEIGQGEVDHAAPPQRLQHA
;
A
#
# COMPACT_ATOMS: atom_id res chain seq x y z
N MET A 1 6.83 -27.72 7.53
CA MET A 1 6.48 -27.07 8.82
C MET A 1 6.01 -25.67 8.46
N THR A 2 4.71 -25.39 8.57
CA THR A 2 4.16 -24.04 8.37
C THR A 2 4.71 -23.16 9.48
N SER A 3 5.59 -22.24 9.12
CA SER A 3 6.11 -21.25 10.06
C SER A 3 4.92 -20.40 10.57
N ALA A 4 4.73 -20.34 11.88
CA ALA A 4 3.61 -19.62 12.47
C ALA A 4 3.95 -18.12 12.48
N HIS A 5 3.39 -17.38 11.53
CA HIS A 5 3.39 -15.92 11.57
C HIS A 5 2.22 -15.40 12.42
N THR A 6 2.38 -14.22 12.99
CA THR A 6 1.35 -13.49 13.72
C THR A 6 1.00 -12.20 13.00
N ILE A 7 -0.24 -11.76 13.17
CA ILE A 7 -0.70 -10.47 12.65
C ILE A 7 -0.91 -9.50 13.82
N GLY A 8 -0.22 -8.36 13.78
CA GLY A 8 -0.37 -7.25 14.72
C GLY A 8 -1.06 -6.05 14.07
N LEU A 9 -1.92 -5.38 14.82
CA LEU A 9 -2.56 -4.13 14.42
C LEU A 9 -2.06 -2.99 15.29
N PHE A 10 -1.67 -1.90 14.65
CA PHE A 10 -1.17 -0.68 15.30
C PHE A 10 -1.90 0.53 14.70
N ARG A 11 -2.26 1.49 15.52
CA ARG A 11 -3.02 2.69 15.11
C ARG A 11 -2.23 3.94 15.43
N GLY A 12 -2.18 4.86 14.47
CA GLY A 12 -1.50 6.13 14.68
C GLY A 12 -0.09 5.94 15.27
N PRO A 13 0.22 6.59 16.39
CA PRO A 13 1.57 6.55 16.99
C PRO A 13 2.02 5.18 17.52
N GLU A 14 1.13 4.19 17.68
CA GLU A 14 1.48 2.85 18.15
C GLU A 14 2.50 2.15 17.25
N ILE A 15 2.57 2.57 15.97
CA ILE A 15 3.54 2.03 15.01
C ILE A 15 4.98 2.51 15.25
N THR A 16 5.17 3.58 16.02
CA THR A 16 6.48 4.24 16.17
C THR A 16 7.66 3.28 16.44
N PRO A 17 7.53 2.25 17.31
CA PRO A 17 8.63 1.31 17.55
C PRO A 17 9.02 0.45 16.32
N TRP A 18 8.15 0.35 15.32
CA TRP A 18 8.29 -0.51 14.15
C TRP A 18 8.61 0.23 12.85
N LEU A 19 8.69 1.59 12.89
CA LEU A 19 8.87 2.40 11.68
C LEU A 19 10.13 2.02 10.90
N ASP A 20 11.24 1.77 11.59
CA ASP A 20 12.50 1.37 10.95
C ASP A 20 12.40 -0.02 10.30
N ASP A 21 11.69 -0.96 10.93
CA ASP A 21 11.48 -2.29 10.36
C ASP A 21 10.60 -2.24 9.12
N VAL A 22 9.52 -1.44 9.17
CA VAL A 22 8.63 -1.24 8.01
C VAL A 22 9.35 -0.50 6.89
N ALA A 23 10.15 0.53 7.19
CA ALA A 23 10.95 1.25 6.20
C ALA A 23 11.92 0.32 5.45
N ARG A 24 12.68 -0.50 6.21
CA ARG A 24 13.58 -1.51 5.62
C ARG A 24 12.83 -2.53 4.74
N LEU A 25 11.67 -2.99 5.22
CA LEU A 25 10.83 -3.91 4.46
C LEU A 25 10.34 -3.29 3.15
N ARG A 26 9.91 -2.03 3.16
CA ARG A 26 9.48 -1.29 1.96
C ARG A 26 10.61 -1.19 0.95
N VAL A 27 11.79 -0.75 1.37
CA VAL A 27 12.99 -0.69 0.50
C VAL A 27 13.27 -2.06 -0.13
N ALA A 28 13.24 -3.14 0.66
CA ALA A 28 13.52 -4.49 0.18
C ALA A 28 12.49 -4.97 -0.84
N VAL A 29 11.19 -4.74 -0.59
CA VAL A 29 10.11 -5.25 -1.45
C VAL A 29 9.92 -4.39 -2.69
N PHE A 30 10.03 -3.06 -2.57
CA PHE A 30 9.87 -2.16 -3.71
C PHE A 30 11.07 -2.15 -4.66
N ARG A 31 12.18 -2.76 -4.29
CA ARG A 31 13.28 -3.02 -5.20
C ARG A 31 12.89 -3.95 -6.35
N ASP A 32 11.91 -4.82 -6.13
CA ASP A 32 11.38 -5.74 -7.12
C ASP A 32 10.38 -5.06 -8.07
N TRP A 33 10.08 -5.77 -9.18
CA TRP A 33 8.99 -5.42 -10.08
C TRP A 33 7.65 -5.35 -9.33
N PRO A 34 6.76 -4.36 -9.60
CA PRO A 34 6.82 -3.34 -10.66
C PRO A 34 7.50 -2.02 -10.27
N TYR A 35 7.92 -1.82 -9.02
CA TYR A 35 8.44 -0.54 -8.55
C TYR A 35 9.86 -0.27 -9.03
N LEU A 36 10.75 -1.25 -8.94
CA LEU A 36 12.18 -1.13 -9.28
C LEU A 36 12.84 0.05 -8.55
N TYR A 37 12.41 0.28 -7.33
CA TYR A 37 12.76 1.43 -6.51
C TYR A 37 14.17 1.29 -5.94
N GLU A 38 14.99 2.34 -6.08
CA GLU A 38 16.36 2.32 -5.57
C GLU A 38 16.41 2.32 -4.05
N GLY A 39 15.44 2.95 -3.42
CA GLY A 39 15.21 2.92 -1.98
C GLY A 39 16.09 3.91 -1.20
N ASP A 40 15.44 4.60 -0.25
CA ASP A 40 16.08 5.45 0.75
C ASP A 40 15.36 5.24 2.09
N ALA A 41 16.05 4.66 3.07
CA ALA A 41 15.45 4.30 4.35
C ALA A 41 15.03 5.53 5.17
N ASP A 42 15.70 6.67 5.04
CA ASP A 42 15.36 7.90 5.75
C ASP A 42 14.10 8.52 5.13
N TYR A 43 14.02 8.56 3.81
CA TYR A 43 12.81 8.98 3.10
C TYR A 43 11.61 8.09 3.47
N GLU A 44 11.78 6.78 3.50
CA GLU A 44 10.72 5.84 3.86
C GLU A 44 10.24 6.02 5.31
N ARG A 45 11.16 6.30 6.23
CA ARG A 45 10.82 6.58 7.63
C ARG A 45 10.01 7.87 7.74
N ASP A 46 10.40 8.92 7.05
CA ASP A 46 9.69 10.21 7.05
C ASP A 46 8.29 10.08 6.45
N TYR A 47 8.16 9.34 5.34
CA TYR A 47 6.88 9.01 4.71
C TYR A 47 5.96 8.26 5.68
N LEU A 48 6.44 7.17 6.28
CA LEU A 48 5.67 6.39 7.26
C LEU A 48 5.35 7.20 8.53
N GLY A 49 6.21 8.13 8.91
CA GLY A 49 5.96 9.05 10.00
C GLY A 49 4.75 9.95 9.77
N ALA A 50 4.43 10.30 8.52
CA ALA A 50 3.20 11.00 8.18
C ALA A 50 1.96 10.15 8.48
N TYR A 51 1.99 8.87 8.12
CA TYR A 51 0.92 7.92 8.48
C TYR A 51 0.79 7.74 9.99
N ALA A 52 1.89 7.62 10.72
CA ALA A 52 1.88 7.50 12.19
C ALA A 52 1.27 8.72 12.91
N ARG A 53 1.27 9.90 12.27
CA ARG A 53 0.63 11.10 12.83
C ARG A 53 -0.89 11.15 12.64
N SER A 54 -1.43 10.42 11.67
CA SER A 54 -2.87 10.32 11.47
C SER A 54 -3.47 9.42 12.57
N ALA A 55 -4.34 9.98 13.40
CA ALA A 55 -4.93 9.27 14.54
C ALA A 55 -5.80 8.07 14.13
N GLU A 56 -6.37 8.12 12.93
CA GLU A 56 -7.23 7.07 12.39
C GLU A 56 -6.49 6.12 11.43
N SER A 57 -5.17 6.27 11.26
CA SER A 57 -4.39 5.34 10.46
C SER A 57 -4.33 3.95 11.09
N VAL A 58 -4.10 2.96 10.26
CA VAL A 58 -3.85 1.57 10.68
C VAL A 58 -2.64 1.00 9.96
N PHE A 59 -1.81 0.30 10.72
CA PHE A 59 -0.73 -0.55 10.22
C PHE A 59 -1.06 -2.00 10.59
N VAL A 60 -1.01 -2.88 9.62
CA VAL A 60 -1.17 -4.32 9.82
C VAL A 60 0.17 -4.97 9.53
N LEU A 61 0.82 -5.49 10.55
CA LEU A 61 2.13 -6.12 10.45
C LEU A 61 2.00 -7.64 10.50
N ALA A 62 2.62 -8.33 9.56
CA ALA A 62 2.88 -9.76 9.65
C ALA A 62 4.27 -9.96 10.25
N MET A 63 4.37 -10.75 11.30
CA MET A 63 5.60 -10.98 12.05
C MET A 63 5.89 -12.45 12.21
N GLU A 64 7.17 -12.81 12.09
CA GLU A 64 7.68 -14.14 12.41
C GLU A 64 8.90 -14.02 13.32
N LYS A 65 8.87 -14.70 14.47
CA LYS A 65 9.97 -14.69 15.46
C LYS A 65 10.42 -13.29 15.88
N GLY A 66 9.48 -12.31 15.88
CA GLY A 66 9.77 -10.93 16.25
C GLY A 66 10.25 -10.04 15.09
N GLU A 67 10.43 -10.58 13.90
CA GLU A 67 10.81 -9.82 12.70
C GLU A 67 9.57 -9.47 11.85
N VAL A 68 9.54 -8.26 11.31
CA VAL A 68 8.49 -7.80 10.38
C VAL A 68 8.77 -8.40 9.00
N ILE A 69 7.91 -9.31 8.56
CA ILE A 69 8.00 -10.00 7.27
C ILE A 69 7.03 -9.45 6.23
N GLY A 70 6.06 -8.66 6.67
CA GLY A 70 5.08 -7.98 5.82
C GLY A 70 4.40 -6.85 6.55
N ALA A 71 3.95 -5.84 5.80
CA ALA A 71 3.23 -4.69 6.32
C ALA A 71 2.18 -4.22 5.33
N SER A 72 1.09 -3.68 5.85
CA SER A 72 0.15 -2.90 5.05
C SER A 72 -0.38 -1.72 5.86
N THR A 73 -0.69 -0.63 5.17
CA THR A 73 -1.10 0.63 5.80
C THR A 73 -2.43 1.11 5.26
N GLY A 74 -3.09 1.94 6.03
CA GLY A 74 -4.25 2.71 5.61
C GLY A 74 -4.46 3.92 6.48
N LEU A 75 -5.07 4.97 5.91
CA LEU A 75 -5.41 6.22 6.60
C LEU A 75 -6.59 6.90 5.89
N PRO A 76 -7.27 7.88 6.55
CA PRO A 76 -8.18 8.78 5.84
C PRO A 76 -7.44 9.46 4.69
N LEU A 77 -7.99 9.45 3.48
CA LEU A 77 -7.35 10.09 2.33
C LEU A 77 -7.17 11.61 2.54
N ALA A 78 -8.03 12.21 3.34
CA ALA A 78 -7.93 13.63 3.71
C ALA A 78 -6.62 13.96 4.48
N ASP A 79 -6.06 12.98 5.20
CA ASP A 79 -4.81 13.12 5.94
C ASP A 79 -3.56 12.90 5.07
N ASP A 80 -3.72 12.41 3.85
CA ASP A 80 -2.62 12.18 2.91
C ASP A 80 -2.24 13.45 2.15
N THR A 81 -1.13 13.43 1.42
CA THR A 81 -0.64 14.57 0.64
C THR A 81 -1.58 14.92 -0.51
N GLU A 82 -1.44 16.14 -1.05
CA GLU A 82 -2.25 16.57 -2.19
C GLU A 82 -2.08 15.67 -3.42
N ALA A 83 -0.89 15.12 -3.65
CA ALA A 83 -0.63 14.21 -4.76
C ALA A 83 -1.55 12.98 -4.73
N PHE A 84 -1.87 12.48 -3.53
CA PHE A 84 -2.80 11.35 -3.35
C PHE A 84 -4.26 11.78 -3.43
N ARG A 85 -4.62 12.96 -2.93
CA ARG A 85 -6.00 13.46 -2.92
C ARG A 85 -6.47 13.95 -4.30
N ARG A 86 -5.58 14.58 -5.07
CA ARG A 86 -5.92 15.27 -6.33
C ARG A 86 -6.71 14.41 -7.32
N PRO A 87 -6.32 13.16 -7.62
CA PRO A 87 -7.07 12.33 -8.57
C PRO A 87 -8.51 12.04 -8.15
N PHE A 88 -8.78 12.00 -6.85
CA PHE A 88 -10.13 11.79 -6.31
C PHE A 88 -10.96 13.06 -6.45
N VAL A 89 -10.41 14.21 -6.09
CA VAL A 89 -11.07 15.52 -6.28
C VAL A 89 -11.41 15.75 -7.75
N ASP A 90 -10.45 15.52 -8.65
CA ASP A 90 -10.64 15.65 -10.10
C ASP A 90 -11.69 14.65 -10.62
N GLY A 91 -11.84 13.50 -9.96
CA GLY A 91 -12.87 12.50 -10.21
C GLY A 91 -14.20 12.74 -9.49
N ALA A 92 -14.41 13.91 -8.87
CA ALA A 92 -15.59 14.31 -8.11
C ALA A 92 -15.89 13.37 -6.91
N ILE A 93 -14.84 12.84 -6.26
CA ILE A 93 -14.94 12.05 -5.03
C ILE A 93 -14.32 12.87 -3.89
N ASP A 94 -15.08 13.08 -2.82
CA ASP A 94 -14.57 13.80 -1.66
C ASP A 94 -13.52 12.94 -0.92
N PRO A 95 -12.29 13.43 -0.69
CA PRO A 95 -11.29 12.72 0.10
C PRO A 95 -11.74 12.38 1.54
N GLU A 96 -12.68 13.15 2.11
CA GLU A 96 -13.25 12.85 3.43
C GLU A 96 -14.07 11.56 3.46
N ASP A 97 -14.60 11.13 2.31
CA ASP A 97 -15.38 9.91 2.16
C ASP A 97 -14.54 8.66 1.88
N VAL A 98 -13.20 8.80 1.79
CA VAL A 98 -12.30 7.72 1.35
C VAL A 98 -11.34 7.31 2.47
N PHE A 99 -11.31 6.02 2.80
CA PHE A 99 -10.20 5.42 3.54
C PHE A 99 -9.21 4.81 2.56
N TYR A 100 -8.00 5.37 2.51
CA TYR A 100 -6.99 5.02 1.53
C TYR A 100 -6.03 3.97 2.07
N PHE A 101 -5.78 2.92 1.28
CA PHE A 101 -4.77 1.90 1.57
C PHE A 101 -3.47 2.27 0.87
N GLY A 102 -2.46 2.61 1.66
CA GLY A 102 -1.18 3.06 1.15
C GLY A 102 -0.42 1.96 0.43
N GLU A 103 0.09 1.01 1.18
CA GLU A 103 0.82 -0.13 0.60
C GLU A 103 0.39 -1.48 1.18
N SER A 104 0.82 -2.52 0.49
CA SER A 104 0.86 -3.89 0.99
C SER A 104 2.18 -4.51 0.53
N VAL A 105 3.13 -4.64 1.43
CA VAL A 105 4.46 -5.22 1.17
C VAL A 105 4.62 -6.52 1.93
N LEU A 106 5.17 -7.53 1.26
CA LEU A 106 5.36 -8.86 1.84
C LEU A 106 6.60 -9.51 1.22
N LEU A 107 7.49 -10.00 2.06
CA LEU A 107 8.67 -10.72 1.58
C LEU A 107 8.25 -11.92 0.70
N PRO A 108 8.96 -12.17 -0.41
CA PRO A 108 8.59 -13.19 -1.39
C PRO A 108 8.35 -14.58 -0.80
N ALA A 109 9.16 -14.98 0.20
CA ALA A 109 9.07 -16.29 0.85
C ALA A 109 7.74 -16.54 1.58
N TYR A 110 6.99 -15.48 1.90
CA TYR A 110 5.71 -15.56 2.63
C TYR A 110 4.48 -15.31 1.76
N ARG A 111 4.68 -15.14 0.46
CA ARG A 111 3.57 -14.99 -0.49
C ARG A 111 2.80 -16.29 -0.65
N GLY A 112 1.51 -16.19 -0.93
CA GLY A 112 0.63 -17.36 -1.09
C GLY A 112 0.15 -18.01 0.20
N CYS A 113 0.53 -17.50 1.39
CA CYS A 113 0.17 -18.04 2.71
C CYS A 113 -1.07 -17.35 3.35
N GLY A 114 -1.86 -16.60 2.57
CA GLY A 114 -3.06 -15.93 3.07
C GLY A 114 -2.83 -14.55 3.70
N ILE A 115 -1.59 -14.12 3.93
CA ILE A 115 -1.25 -12.84 4.59
C ILE A 115 -1.85 -11.65 3.84
N GLY A 116 -1.83 -11.66 2.50
CA GLY A 116 -2.45 -10.61 1.69
C GLY A 116 -3.96 -10.47 1.94
N HIS A 117 -4.67 -11.57 2.19
CA HIS A 117 -6.08 -11.54 2.60
C HIS A 117 -6.24 -10.88 3.97
N ALA A 118 -5.42 -11.30 4.95
CA ALA A 118 -5.45 -10.71 6.29
C ALA A 118 -5.20 -9.19 6.25
N PHE A 119 -4.27 -8.72 5.42
CA PHE A 119 -4.01 -7.29 5.24
C PHE A 119 -5.26 -6.52 4.81
N PHE A 120 -5.98 -7.01 3.82
CA PHE A 120 -7.22 -6.38 3.36
C PHE A 120 -8.32 -6.49 4.41
N ASP A 121 -8.53 -7.67 4.98
CA ASP A 121 -9.59 -7.92 5.98
C ASP A 121 -9.47 -6.94 7.17
N HIS A 122 -8.26 -6.75 7.69
CA HIS A 122 -8.02 -5.86 8.82
C HIS A 122 -8.19 -4.38 8.46
N ARG A 123 -7.71 -3.92 7.30
CA ARG A 123 -7.89 -2.53 6.87
C ARG A 123 -9.35 -2.21 6.56
N GLU A 124 -10.05 -3.10 5.86
CA GLU A 124 -11.47 -2.96 5.57
C GLU A 124 -12.31 -2.97 6.85
N ALA A 125 -11.99 -3.85 7.81
CA ALA A 125 -12.65 -3.86 9.11
C ALA A 125 -12.41 -2.58 9.90
N HIS A 126 -11.18 -2.02 9.84
CA HIS A 126 -10.85 -0.75 10.47
C HIS A 126 -11.64 0.41 9.86
N ALA A 127 -11.67 0.53 8.52
CA ALA A 127 -12.42 1.56 7.82
C ALA A 127 -13.93 1.49 8.17
N ARG A 128 -14.51 0.28 8.18
CA ARG A 128 -15.91 0.08 8.61
C ARG A 128 -16.17 0.46 10.05
N ALA A 129 -15.23 0.15 10.95
CA ALA A 129 -15.38 0.49 12.38
C ALA A 129 -15.36 1.99 12.63
N LEU A 130 -14.70 2.79 11.80
CA LEU A 130 -14.72 4.25 11.85
C LEU A 130 -16.07 4.83 11.38
N GLY A 131 -16.83 4.11 10.54
CA GLY A 131 -18.23 4.35 10.23
C GLY A 131 -18.55 5.62 9.44
N ARG A 132 -17.53 6.32 8.89
CA ARG A 132 -17.70 7.59 8.16
C ARG A 132 -17.26 7.57 6.70
N PHE A 133 -16.58 6.52 6.27
CA PHE A 133 -16.08 6.40 4.91
C PHE A 133 -17.10 5.68 4.02
N ALA A 134 -17.38 6.25 2.86
CA ALA A 134 -18.19 5.61 1.82
C ALA A 134 -17.36 4.61 0.99
N TRP A 135 -16.04 4.83 0.93
CA TRP A 135 -15.15 4.10 0.03
C TRP A 135 -13.86 3.66 0.70
N THR A 136 -13.37 2.49 0.30
CA THR A 136 -11.96 2.12 0.45
C THR A 136 -11.28 2.14 -0.91
N ALA A 137 -10.06 2.65 -0.99
CA ALA A 137 -9.33 2.80 -2.25
C ALA A 137 -7.82 2.57 -2.08
N PHE A 138 -7.13 2.23 -3.16
CA PHE A 138 -5.67 2.19 -3.24
C PHE A 138 -5.22 2.45 -4.68
N CYS A 139 -3.93 2.73 -4.87
CA CYS A 139 -3.31 2.83 -6.18
C CYS A 139 -2.38 1.64 -6.44
N ALA A 140 -2.19 1.31 -7.69
CA ALA A 140 -1.21 0.32 -8.12
C ALA A 140 -0.43 0.86 -9.30
N VAL A 141 0.88 0.63 -9.29
CA VAL A 141 1.78 1.05 -10.39
C VAL A 141 1.35 0.38 -11.68
N ASP A 142 1.24 1.19 -12.73
CA ASP A 142 0.95 0.73 -14.09
C ASP A 142 2.26 0.67 -14.88
N ARG A 143 2.56 -0.48 -15.44
CA ARG A 143 3.74 -0.71 -16.28
C ARG A 143 3.29 -1.28 -17.62
N ALA A 144 4.00 -0.92 -18.67
CA ALA A 144 3.76 -1.49 -19.99
C ALA A 144 3.90 -3.02 -19.95
N ASP A 145 2.99 -3.71 -20.61
CA ASP A 145 3.00 -5.19 -20.62
C ASP A 145 4.24 -5.79 -21.29
N ASP A 146 4.87 -5.02 -22.18
CA ASP A 146 6.08 -5.36 -22.93
C ASP A 146 7.37 -4.80 -22.29
N ASP A 147 7.32 -4.28 -21.07
CA ASP A 147 8.53 -3.82 -20.37
C ASP A 147 9.52 -5.00 -20.23
N PRO A 148 10.75 -4.90 -20.76
CA PRO A 148 11.71 -6.01 -20.77
C PRO A 148 12.18 -6.43 -19.37
N ARG A 149 11.92 -5.63 -18.34
CA ARG A 149 12.27 -5.92 -16.95
C ARG A 149 11.18 -6.73 -16.23
N ARG A 150 10.02 -6.92 -16.87
CA ARG A 150 8.93 -7.73 -16.30
C ARG A 150 9.36 -9.20 -16.17
N PRO A 151 9.34 -9.79 -14.97
CA PRO A 151 9.61 -11.21 -14.80
C PRO A 151 8.65 -12.07 -15.63
N VAL A 152 9.17 -13.12 -16.26
CA VAL A 152 8.37 -14.01 -17.14
C VAL A 152 7.23 -14.70 -16.38
N ASP A 153 7.44 -14.99 -15.10
CA ASP A 153 6.47 -15.61 -14.21
C ASP A 153 5.66 -14.62 -13.37
N HIS A 154 5.79 -13.30 -13.67
CA HIS A 154 5.06 -12.28 -12.94
C HIS A 154 3.55 -12.48 -13.07
N ARG A 155 2.89 -12.52 -11.91
CA ARG A 155 1.43 -12.54 -11.80
C ARG A 155 0.96 -11.27 -11.11
N GLY A 156 0.14 -10.49 -11.82
CA GLY A 156 -0.50 -9.31 -11.25
C GLY A 156 -1.52 -9.67 -10.16
N ASN A 157 -1.89 -8.66 -9.39
CA ASN A 157 -2.84 -8.80 -8.29
C ASN A 157 -4.30 -8.51 -8.72
N GLU A 158 -4.58 -8.21 -10.00
CA GLU A 158 -5.89 -7.76 -10.50
C GLU A 158 -6.99 -8.79 -10.22
N VAL A 159 -6.68 -10.10 -10.36
CA VAL A 159 -7.63 -11.18 -10.09
C VAL A 159 -7.98 -11.24 -8.60
N PHE A 160 -6.97 -11.06 -7.74
CA PHE A 160 -7.14 -11.01 -6.29
C PHE A 160 -8.02 -9.82 -5.88
N TRP A 161 -7.72 -8.62 -6.37
CA TRP A 161 -8.46 -7.41 -6.04
C TRP A 161 -9.92 -7.49 -6.52
N ARG A 162 -10.14 -7.94 -7.77
CA ARG A 162 -11.49 -8.10 -8.32
C ARG A 162 -12.35 -9.09 -7.53
N LYS A 163 -11.75 -10.20 -7.04
CA LYS A 163 -12.45 -11.14 -6.16
C LYS A 163 -12.85 -10.52 -4.83
N ARG A 164 -12.18 -9.45 -4.41
CA ARG A 164 -12.52 -8.66 -3.21
C ARG A 164 -13.50 -7.51 -3.52
N GLY A 165 -13.96 -7.38 -4.74
CA GLY A 165 -14.93 -6.34 -5.15
C GLY A 165 -14.32 -5.01 -5.57
N TYR A 166 -12.98 -4.91 -5.65
CA TYR A 166 -12.35 -3.69 -6.12
C TYR A 166 -12.41 -3.55 -7.64
N GLU A 167 -12.69 -2.33 -8.11
CA GLU A 167 -12.81 -2.00 -9.53
C GLU A 167 -11.85 -0.89 -9.92
N ARG A 168 -11.24 -0.99 -11.09
CA ARG A 168 -10.42 0.08 -11.65
C ARG A 168 -11.30 1.27 -12.02
N ARG A 169 -10.86 2.48 -11.69
CA ARG A 169 -11.53 3.72 -12.07
C ARG A 169 -10.81 4.39 -13.24
N PRO A 170 -11.32 4.25 -14.47
CA PRO A 170 -10.75 4.90 -15.64
C PRO A 170 -10.76 6.43 -15.50
N GLY A 171 -9.72 7.08 -16.02
CA GLY A 171 -9.62 8.54 -16.01
C GLY A 171 -9.03 9.15 -14.73
N MET A 172 -8.93 8.38 -13.66
CA MET A 172 -8.18 8.80 -12.48
C MET A 172 -6.75 8.28 -12.58
N THR A 173 -5.75 9.11 -12.38
CA THR A 173 -4.33 8.69 -12.40
C THR A 173 -3.53 9.57 -11.46
N MET A 174 -2.84 8.92 -10.53
CA MET A 174 -1.83 9.54 -9.69
C MET A 174 -0.49 9.52 -10.41
N ARG A 175 0.32 10.55 -10.19
CA ARG A 175 1.71 10.60 -10.63
C ARG A 175 2.60 10.77 -9.41
N LEU A 176 3.56 9.89 -9.28
CA LEU A 176 4.51 9.87 -8.17
C LEU A 176 5.92 9.72 -8.70
N PRO A 177 6.83 10.66 -8.42
CA PRO A 177 8.24 10.49 -8.74
C PRO A 177 8.91 9.59 -7.71
N TRP A 178 9.80 8.70 -8.17
CA TRP A 178 10.76 8.00 -7.31
C TRP A 178 12.01 7.63 -8.08
N SER A 179 13.12 7.41 -7.37
CA SER A 179 14.37 6.94 -7.97
C SER A 179 14.22 5.49 -8.39
N GLU A 180 14.31 5.26 -9.69
CA GLU A 180 14.25 3.92 -10.27
C GLU A 180 15.68 3.38 -10.52
N ILE A 181 15.90 2.12 -10.20
CA ILE A 181 17.21 1.46 -10.34
C ILE A 181 17.75 1.65 -11.75
N GLY A 182 18.92 2.29 -11.85
CA GLY A 182 19.63 2.52 -13.10
C GLY A 182 19.07 3.65 -13.98
N GLN A 183 18.04 4.38 -13.54
CA GLN A 183 17.43 5.47 -14.32
C GLN A 183 17.36 6.81 -13.57
N GLY A 184 17.59 6.81 -12.25
CA GLY A 184 17.40 7.99 -11.41
C GLY A 184 15.92 8.31 -11.18
N GLU A 185 15.60 9.59 -10.94
CA GLU A 185 14.22 10.01 -10.66
C GLU A 185 13.36 9.93 -11.94
N VAL A 186 12.26 9.19 -11.86
CA VAL A 186 11.30 8.96 -12.93
C VAL A 186 9.89 9.24 -12.39
N ASP A 187 9.07 9.93 -13.19
CA ASP A 187 7.66 10.19 -12.87
C ASP A 187 6.78 9.01 -13.33
N HIS A 188 6.22 8.31 -12.38
CA HIS A 188 5.44 7.10 -12.63
C HIS A 188 3.94 7.35 -12.54
N ALA A 189 3.20 6.80 -13.50
CA ALA A 189 1.76 6.75 -13.46
C ALA A 189 1.29 5.62 -12.55
N ALA A 190 0.49 5.96 -11.55
CA ALA A 190 -0.20 5.01 -10.69
C ALA A 190 -1.70 5.33 -10.71
N PRO A 191 -2.49 4.72 -11.62
CA PRO A 191 -3.92 4.93 -11.63
C PRO A 191 -4.53 4.44 -10.31
N PRO A 192 -5.36 5.26 -9.64
CA PRO A 192 -6.16 4.82 -8.52
C PRO A 192 -7.01 3.66 -8.96
N GLN A 193 -6.81 2.57 -8.28
CA GLN A 193 -7.26 1.38 -8.91
C GLN A 193 -8.61 0.95 -8.42
N ARG A 194 -9.09 1.33 -7.23
CA ARG A 194 -10.27 0.56 -6.87
C ARG A 194 -11.00 1.14 -5.66
N LEU A 195 -12.22 1.49 -5.92
CA LEU A 195 -13.17 1.91 -4.92
C LEU A 195 -14.10 0.73 -4.62
N GLN A 196 -14.26 0.43 -3.35
CA GLN A 196 -15.26 -0.49 -2.83
C GLN A 196 -16.03 0.26 -1.75
N HIS A 197 -17.34 0.07 -1.67
CA HIS A 197 -18.12 0.56 -0.53
C HIS A 197 -17.55 0.01 0.77
N ALA A 198 -17.28 0.89 1.72
CA ALA A 198 -16.72 0.56 3.02
C ALA A 198 -17.76 -0.15 3.92
#